data_a471664eff427cf68710836fb7dde008
#
_entry.id   a471664eff427cf68710836fb7dde008
#
_cell.length_a   1.000
_cell.length_b   1.000
_cell.length_c   1.000
_cell.angle_alpha   90.00
_cell.angle_beta   90.00
_cell.angle_gamma   90.00
#
_symmetry.space_group_name_H-M   'P 1'
#
loop_
_entity.id
_entity.type
_entity.pdbx_description
1 polymer ?
#
loop_
_entity_poly.entity_id
_entity_poly.type
_entity_poly.pdbx_seq_one_letter_code
_entity_poly.pdbx_strand_id
1 'polypeptide(L)'
;MSLDSKIHDTQKITWNLSPQGKSLQNELQEKLNSHSTKFSNLNKQNNTSQLTYKNNTLPRITMNPKLTNNPLLEHQLRELESQFNYHSAYHKNKFGISKYLVYFQSFTNTYAPFDTLKKLYTKALSFPDVIGMSIGTRVDCVDSNLLEFLAEFVKQDKEIWLEYGIQSIYEETLEITNRGHTMQGVKELFKETRKHGIKVCAHLIYGLPNESVDMMLNSLKTILEYGVDSLKIHPLYVVEGTALARMYKKGQYNPISLEEYGEAIVKSLKIIPPNVVMQRVSAGAHDESLLAPKWCFDKNIQMRYLRERLKQEGIEY
;
A
#
# COMPACT_ATOMS: atom_id res chain seq x y z
N MET A 1 -12.72 9.15 28.20
CA MET A 1 -12.53 9.81 26.91
C MET A 1 -11.95 8.76 26.00
N SER A 2 -12.73 8.29 25.02
CA SER A 2 -12.33 7.16 24.16
C SER A 2 -11.24 7.57 23.17
N LEU A 3 -10.43 6.59 22.75
CA LEU A 3 -9.40 6.78 21.72
C LEU A 3 -9.96 7.36 20.39
N ASP A 4 -11.25 7.17 20.14
CA ASP A 4 -11.95 7.60 18.93
C ASP A 4 -11.92 9.12 18.69
N SER A 5 -11.90 9.93 19.78
CA SER A 5 -11.86 11.39 19.64
C SER A 5 -10.49 11.92 19.16
N LYS A 6 -9.42 11.13 19.25
CA LYS A 6 -8.07 11.57 18.83
C LYS A 6 -7.79 11.34 17.34
N ILE A 7 -8.54 10.45 16.69
CA ILE A 7 -8.29 10.08 15.29
C ILE A 7 -8.93 11.09 14.32
N HIS A 8 -10.05 11.71 14.70
CA HIS A 8 -10.75 12.67 13.83
C HIS A 8 -9.97 13.95 13.53
N ASP A 9 -9.02 14.35 14.40
CA ASP A 9 -8.24 15.57 14.23
C ASP A 9 -6.87 15.36 13.55
N THR A 10 -6.55 14.11 13.15
CA THR A 10 -5.26 13.79 12.55
C THR A 10 -5.41 13.57 11.04
N GLN A 11 -4.87 14.46 10.22
CA GLN A 11 -4.79 14.25 8.78
C GLN A 11 -3.49 13.56 8.37
N LYS A 12 -3.61 12.57 7.49
CA LYS A 12 -2.45 11.92 6.85
C LYS A 12 -1.86 12.83 5.79
N ILE A 13 -0.58 13.17 5.95
CA ILE A 13 0.19 13.81 4.89
C ILE A 13 0.64 12.72 3.92
N THR A 14 0.11 12.76 2.71
CA THR A 14 0.44 11.79 1.67
C THR A 14 1.66 12.26 0.89
N TRP A 15 2.69 11.45 0.88
CA TRP A 15 3.91 11.70 0.12
C TRP A 15 3.73 11.20 -1.31
N ASN A 16 3.64 12.14 -2.26
CA ASN A 16 3.73 11.85 -3.68
C ASN A 16 5.10 12.36 -4.15
N LEU A 17 5.87 11.49 -4.79
CA LEU A 17 7.11 11.93 -5.43
C LEU A 17 6.81 13.02 -6.45
N SER A 18 7.65 14.06 -6.50
CA SER A 18 7.59 15.08 -7.54
C SER A 18 7.75 14.45 -8.93
N PRO A 19 7.37 15.10 -10.03
CA PRO A 19 7.61 14.61 -11.39
C PRO A 19 9.08 14.22 -11.62
N GLN A 20 10.03 14.96 -11.03
CA GLN A 20 11.46 14.64 -11.08
C GLN A 20 11.79 13.42 -10.22
N GLY A 21 11.18 13.26 -9.05
CA GLY A 21 11.33 12.06 -8.21
C GLY A 21 10.77 10.81 -8.89
N LYS A 22 9.66 10.93 -9.63
CA LYS A 22 9.10 9.84 -10.45
C LYS A 22 10.02 9.48 -11.62
N SER A 23 10.60 10.47 -12.28
CA SER A 23 11.58 10.26 -13.37
C SER A 23 12.82 9.52 -12.87
N LEU A 24 13.36 9.93 -11.72
CA LEU A 24 14.50 9.29 -11.09
C LEU A 24 14.20 7.85 -10.63
N GLN A 25 12.99 7.62 -10.16
CA GLN A 25 12.53 6.29 -9.73
C GLN A 25 12.32 5.35 -10.91
N ASN A 26 11.80 5.86 -12.04
CA ASN A 26 11.72 5.12 -13.30
C ASN A 26 13.12 4.79 -13.84
N GLU A 27 14.06 5.73 -13.78
CA GLU A 27 15.46 5.51 -14.18
C GLU A 27 16.16 4.46 -13.29
N LEU A 28 15.89 4.47 -11.97
CA LEU A 28 16.35 3.44 -11.05
C LEU A 28 15.71 2.08 -11.33
N GLN A 29 14.42 2.06 -11.64
CA GLN A 29 13.71 0.83 -12.00
C GLN A 29 14.20 0.27 -13.34
N GLU A 30 14.49 1.11 -14.32
CA GLU A 30 15.12 0.71 -15.59
C GLU A 30 16.54 0.19 -15.37
N LYS A 31 17.34 0.83 -14.52
CA LYS A 31 18.66 0.34 -14.14
C LYS A 31 18.61 -0.99 -13.40
N LEU A 32 17.64 -1.18 -12.48
CA LEU A 32 17.41 -2.46 -11.81
C LEU A 32 16.97 -3.55 -12.78
N ASN A 33 16.07 -3.23 -13.71
CA ASN A 33 15.62 -4.15 -14.74
C ASN A 33 16.75 -4.51 -15.73
N SER A 34 17.60 -3.55 -16.09
CA SER A 34 18.78 -3.78 -16.94
C SER A 34 19.84 -4.64 -16.24
N HIS A 35 20.00 -4.52 -14.93
CA HIS A 35 20.87 -5.40 -14.13
C HIS A 35 20.27 -6.81 -14.02
N SER A 36 18.96 -6.93 -13.80
CA SER A 36 18.25 -8.22 -13.80
C SER A 36 18.42 -8.95 -15.15
N THR A 37 18.30 -8.23 -16.26
CA THR A 37 18.49 -8.80 -17.62
C THR A 37 19.94 -9.20 -17.87
N LYS A 38 20.94 -8.47 -17.36
CA LYS A 38 22.36 -8.87 -17.42
C LYS A 38 22.64 -10.10 -16.58
N PHE A 39 22.03 -10.22 -15.39
CA PHE A 39 22.13 -11.43 -14.54
C PHE A 39 21.50 -12.66 -15.19
N SER A 40 20.36 -12.51 -15.87
CA SER A 40 19.71 -13.62 -16.60
C SER A 40 20.54 -14.09 -17.81
N ASN A 41 21.27 -13.19 -18.45
CA ASN A 41 22.16 -13.52 -19.58
C ASN A 41 23.48 -14.15 -19.13
N LEU A 42 24.00 -13.79 -17.95
CA LEU A 42 25.18 -14.46 -17.35
C LEU A 42 24.86 -15.89 -16.89
N ASN A 43 23.64 -16.15 -16.40
CA ASN A 43 23.22 -17.50 -16.01
C ASN A 43 22.93 -18.44 -17.20
N LYS A 44 22.76 -17.91 -18.42
CA LYS A 44 22.61 -18.73 -19.64
C LYS A 44 23.95 -19.28 -20.17
N GLN A 45 25.09 -18.77 -19.71
CA GLN A 45 26.41 -19.23 -20.13
C GLN A 45 27.06 -20.23 -19.17
N ASN A 46 26.55 -20.44 -17.99
CA ASN A 46 27.01 -21.43 -17.03
C ASN A 46 25.93 -22.50 -16.80
N ASN A 47 26.00 -23.56 -17.61
CA ASN A 47 25.31 -24.82 -17.35
C ASN A 47 25.81 -25.42 -16.03
N THR A 48 24.88 -25.88 -15.24
CA THR A 48 24.89 -26.81 -14.09
C THR A 48 24.60 -26.17 -12.74
N SER A 49 23.49 -26.58 -12.27
CA SER A 49 23.07 -27.03 -10.96
C SER A 49 21.72 -26.42 -10.56
N GLN A 50 20.74 -27.31 -10.44
CA GLN A 50 19.47 -27.09 -9.78
C GLN A 50 19.72 -26.55 -8.37
N LEU A 51 19.44 -25.29 -8.13
CA LEU A 51 19.31 -24.72 -6.80
C LEU A 51 17.84 -24.86 -6.37
N THR A 52 17.58 -25.94 -5.65
CA THR A 52 16.40 -26.10 -4.81
C THR A 52 16.33 -24.92 -3.83
N TYR A 53 15.28 -24.12 -3.94
CA TYR A 53 14.93 -23.11 -2.94
C TYR A 53 14.56 -23.80 -1.62
N LYS A 54 15.54 -24.00 -0.76
CA LYS A 54 15.35 -24.23 0.68
C LYS A 54 16.01 -23.07 1.40
N ASN A 55 15.20 -22.34 2.14
CA ASN A 55 15.43 -21.22 3.07
C ASN A 55 15.05 -19.84 2.51
N ASN A 56 14.05 -19.25 3.17
CA ASN A 56 13.54 -17.90 3.04
C ASN A 56 14.64 -16.84 3.30
N THR A 57 15.50 -16.60 2.32
CA THR A 57 16.35 -15.43 2.31
C THR A 57 16.15 -14.71 0.98
N LEU A 58 15.53 -13.54 1.03
CA LEU A 58 15.50 -12.60 -0.08
C LEU A 58 16.92 -12.40 -0.63
N PRO A 59 17.11 -12.28 -1.96
CA PRO A 59 18.43 -12.03 -2.53
C PRO A 59 19.02 -10.76 -1.90
N ARG A 60 20.10 -10.93 -1.15
CA ARG A 60 20.88 -9.81 -0.61
C ARG A 60 21.58 -9.12 -1.77
N ILE A 61 21.15 -7.91 -2.09
CA ILE A 61 21.93 -7.03 -2.95
C ILE A 61 23.11 -6.54 -2.13
N THR A 62 24.30 -7.12 -2.41
CA THR A 62 25.55 -6.69 -1.78
C THR A 62 25.93 -5.33 -2.35
N MET A 63 25.72 -4.28 -1.59
CA MET A 63 26.10 -2.92 -1.96
C MET A 63 27.61 -2.72 -1.75
N ASN A 64 28.26 -2.05 -2.71
CA ASN A 64 29.67 -1.72 -2.64
C ASN A 64 29.93 -0.75 -1.45
N PRO A 65 30.79 -1.09 -0.47
CA PRO A 65 31.00 -0.28 0.73
C PRO A 65 31.61 1.12 0.49
N LYS A 66 31.97 1.47 -0.75
CA LYS A 66 32.46 2.81 -1.11
C LYS A 66 31.37 3.86 -1.36
N LEU A 67 30.07 3.52 -1.22
CA LEU A 67 28.94 4.46 -1.37
C LEU A 67 28.45 5.00 -0.01
N THR A 68 29.36 5.41 0.86
CA THR A 68 29.03 5.99 2.16
C THR A 68 28.38 7.38 2.07
N ASN A 69 28.53 8.09 0.95
CA ASN A 69 27.75 9.30 0.62
C ASN A 69 26.83 8.98 -0.57
N ASN A 70 25.57 8.65 -0.29
CA ASN A 70 24.57 8.46 -1.32
C ASN A 70 23.89 9.81 -1.63
N PRO A 71 24.25 10.50 -2.73
CA PRO A 71 23.66 11.81 -3.07
C PRO A 71 22.15 11.71 -3.31
N LEU A 72 21.66 10.53 -3.69
CA LEU A 72 20.23 10.24 -3.85
C LEU A 72 19.50 10.26 -2.50
N LEU A 73 20.10 9.70 -1.45
CA LEU A 73 19.50 9.71 -0.12
C LEU A 73 19.40 11.13 0.45
N GLU A 74 20.45 11.94 0.29
CA GLU A 74 20.42 13.34 0.71
C GLU A 74 19.34 14.14 -0.05
N HIS A 75 19.16 13.85 -1.33
CA HIS A 75 18.07 14.44 -2.11
C HIS A 75 16.70 13.98 -1.57
N GLN A 76 16.50 12.69 -1.29
CA GLN A 76 15.26 12.14 -0.74
C GLN A 76 14.93 12.75 0.62
N LEU A 77 15.92 12.95 1.50
CA LEU A 77 15.73 13.59 2.80
C LEU A 77 15.29 15.05 2.69
N ARG A 78 15.88 15.82 1.75
CA ARG A 78 15.45 17.21 1.46
C ARG A 78 14.05 17.26 0.85
N GLU A 79 13.73 16.37 -0.07
CA GLU A 79 12.39 16.25 -0.65
C GLU A 79 11.34 15.92 0.43
N LEU A 80 11.65 15.00 1.33
CA LEU A 80 10.80 14.63 2.45
C LEU A 80 10.49 15.86 3.34
N GLU A 81 11.50 16.65 3.68
CA GLU A 81 11.35 17.85 4.47
C GLU A 81 10.56 18.94 3.75
N SER A 82 10.82 19.15 2.48
CA SER A 82 10.09 20.13 1.64
C SER A 82 8.61 19.80 1.55
N GLN A 83 8.27 18.54 1.28
CA GLN A 83 6.88 18.07 1.22
C GLN A 83 6.20 18.21 2.58
N PHE A 84 6.88 17.83 3.68
CA PHE A 84 6.32 17.99 5.02
C PHE A 84 5.99 19.44 5.33
N ASN A 85 6.93 20.35 5.11
CA ASN A 85 6.75 21.77 5.39
C ASN A 85 5.59 22.36 4.58
N TYR A 86 5.50 22.02 3.30
CA TYR A 86 4.40 22.48 2.43
C TYR A 86 3.03 21.97 2.93
N HIS A 87 2.89 20.67 3.16
CA HIS A 87 1.61 20.08 3.53
C HIS A 87 1.20 20.45 4.96
N SER A 88 2.12 20.46 5.91
CA SER A 88 1.81 20.83 7.30
C SER A 88 1.36 22.28 7.39
N ALA A 89 2.04 23.22 6.70
CA ALA A 89 1.63 24.60 6.62
C ALA A 89 0.23 24.76 5.99
N TYR A 90 -0.04 24.06 4.88
CA TYR A 90 -1.33 24.09 4.23
C TYR A 90 -2.45 23.59 5.15
N HIS A 91 -2.28 22.44 5.78
CA HIS A 91 -3.30 21.86 6.66
C HIS A 91 -3.51 22.68 7.93
N LYS A 92 -2.43 23.22 8.51
CA LYS A 92 -2.51 24.11 9.66
C LYS A 92 -3.30 25.38 9.32
N ASN A 93 -2.98 26.02 8.21
CA ASN A 93 -3.62 27.28 7.82
C ASN A 93 -5.08 27.11 7.40
N LYS A 94 -5.39 26.02 6.69
CA LYS A 94 -6.74 25.80 6.13
C LYS A 94 -7.70 25.14 7.11
N PHE A 95 -7.21 24.25 7.97
CA PHE A 95 -8.05 23.39 8.82
C PHE A 95 -7.72 23.49 10.31
N GLY A 96 -6.72 24.26 10.71
CA GLY A 96 -6.28 24.38 12.11
C GLY A 96 -5.61 23.09 12.66
N ILE A 97 -5.16 22.17 11.78
CA ILE A 97 -4.59 20.89 12.18
C ILE A 97 -3.20 21.09 12.76
N SER A 98 -2.95 20.48 13.92
CA SER A 98 -1.68 20.59 14.66
C SER A 98 -0.97 19.26 14.92
N LYS A 99 -1.52 18.12 14.43
CA LYS A 99 -0.90 16.79 14.58
C LYS A 99 -0.92 16.05 13.27
N TYR A 100 0.17 15.35 12.94
CA TYR A 100 0.36 14.74 11.64
C TYR A 100 0.78 13.27 11.75
N LEU A 101 0.24 12.46 10.84
CA LEU A 101 0.73 11.13 10.54
C LEU A 101 1.41 11.18 9.16
N VAL A 102 2.71 10.89 9.09
CA VAL A 102 3.43 10.83 7.82
C VAL A 102 3.02 9.57 7.08
N TYR A 103 2.69 9.69 5.79
CA TYR A 103 2.21 8.56 5.00
C TYR A 103 3.09 8.31 3.77
N PHE A 104 3.81 7.20 3.80
CA PHE A 104 4.56 6.67 2.66
C PHE A 104 3.62 5.79 1.82
N GLN A 105 3.08 6.34 0.73
CA GLN A 105 2.00 5.70 -0.03
C GLN A 105 2.45 5.02 -1.31
N SER A 106 3.32 5.65 -2.08
CA SER A 106 3.64 5.20 -3.44
C SER A 106 4.59 4.01 -3.43
N PHE A 107 4.26 2.97 -4.19
CA PHE A 107 5.07 1.76 -4.37
C PHE A 107 5.28 0.93 -3.09
N THR A 108 6.41 0.21 -3.01
CA THR A 108 6.79 -0.64 -1.88
C THR A 108 7.83 0.09 -1.04
N ASN A 109 7.37 0.82 -0.03
CA ASN A 109 8.24 1.76 0.72
C ASN A 109 9.21 1.08 1.70
N THR A 110 9.14 -0.24 1.86
CA THR A 110 10.10 -1.02 2.64
C THR A 110 11.14 -1.73 1.76
N TYR A 111 11.04 -1.60 0.43
CA TYR A 111 11.97 -2.21 -0.51
C TYR A 111 13.16 -1.28 -0.80
N ALA A 112 14.05 -1.15 0.18
CA ALA A 112 15.30 -0.41 0.08
C ALA A 112 16.32 -0.97 1.08
N PRO A 113 17.62 -0.61 0.96
CA PRO A 113 18.62 -0.96 1.97
C PRO A 113 18.19 -0.47 3.36
N PHE A 114 18.35 -1.33 4.37
CA PHE A 114 17.85 -1.06 5.73
C PHE A 114 18.33 0.27 6.31
N ASP A 115 19.62 0.63 6.09
CA ASP A 115 20.16 1.92 6.54
C ASP A 115 19.50 3.13 5.87
N THR A 116 19.05 2.97 4.63
CA THR A 116 18.26 4.00 3.93
C THR A 116 16.90 4.18 4.58
N LEU A 117 16.19 3.07 4.85
CA LEU A 117 14.90 3.08 5.54
C LEU A 117 15.01 3.72 6.91
N LYS A 118 16.03 3.34 7.69
CA LYS A 118 16.30 3.92 9.01
C LYS A 118 16.42 5.45 8.95
N LYS A 119 17.22 5.98 8.03
CA LYS A 119 17.41 7.43 7.88
C LYS A 119 16.12 8.14 7.47
N LEU A 120 15.38 7.59 6.50
CA LEU A 120 14.13 8.18 6.01
C LEU A 120 13.05 8.19 7.11
N TYR A 121 12.84 7.07 7.80
CA TYR A 121 11.80 6.97 8.82
C TYR A 121 12.15 7.76 10.09
N THR A 122 13.41 7.75 10.51
CA THR A 122 13.87 8.61 11.62
C THR A 122 13.67 10.09 11.31
N LYS A 123 14.03 10.53 10.09
CA LYS A 123 13.80 11.91 9.64
C LYS A 123 12.30 12.25 9.62
N ALA A 124 11.45 11.36 9.08
CA ALA A 124 10.00 11.58 9.01
C ALA A 124 9.37 11.75 10.40
N LEU A 125 9.78 10.93 11.36
CA LEU A 125 9.27 10.99 12.73
C LEU A 125 9.87 12.12 13.58
N SER A 126 10.96 12.74 13.13
CA SER A 126 11.59 13.90 13.79
C SER A 126 10.92 15.23 13.47
N PHE A 127 10.00 15.29 12.50
CA PHE A 127 9.32 16.54 12.16
C PHE A 127 8.41 17.03 13.28
N PRO A 128 8.23 18.35 13.43
CA PRO A 128 7.35 18.92 14.46
C PRO A 128 5.93 18.35 14.36
N ASP A 129 5.33 18.07 15.51
CA ASP A 129 3.94 17.63 15.64
C ASP A 129 3.61 16.30 14.93
N VAL A 130 4.61 15.53 14.49
CA VAL A 130 4.41 14.20 13.94
C VAL A 130 4.21 13.20 15.07
N ILE A 131 3.02 12.59 15.10
CA ILE A 131 2.62 11.60 16.11
C ILE A 131 2.85 10.16 15.65
N GLY A 132 3.15 9.95 14.37
CA GLY A 132 3.37 8.60 13.84
C GLY A 132 3.56 8.56 12.34
N MET A 133 3.53 7.34 11.81
CA MET A 133 3.84 7.07 10.42
C MET A 133 3.03 5.88 9.91
N SER A 134 2.58 5.95 8.64
CA SER A 134 1.96 4.85 7.92
C SER A 134 2.78 4.52 6.68
N ILE A 135 3.09 3.24 6.47
CA ILE A 135 3.99 2.78 5.41
C ILE A 135 3.26 1.76 4.53
N GLY A 136 2.99 2.15 3.28
CA GLY A 136 2.44 1.24 2.27
C GLY A 136 3.53 0.29 1.75
N THR A 137 3.26 -1.02 1.80
CA THR A 137 4.24 -2.04 1.41
C THR A 137 3.60 -3.32 0.89
N ARG A 138 4.46 -4.27 0.48
CA ARG A 138 4.11 -5.65 0.13
C ARG A 138 4.42 -6.58 1.29
N VAL A 139 3.71 -7.70 1.33
CA VAL A 139 3.89 -8.73 2.37
C VAL A 139 5.25 -9.41 2.35
N ASP A 140 5.88 -9.49 1.18
CA ASP A 140 7.19 -10.11 0.95
C ASP A 140 8.38 -9.15 1.13
N CYS A 141 8.12 -7.90 1.56
CA CYS A 141 9.12 -6.85 1.71
C CYS A 141 9.24 -6.31 3.15
N VAL A 142 8.87 -7.12 4.13
CA VAL A 142 8.98 -6.80 5.56
C VAL A 142 9.69 -7.95 6.25
N ASP A 143 10.79 -7.66 6.92
CA ASP A 143 11.57 -8.63 7.71
C ASP A 143 11.56 -8.26 9.20
N SER A 144 12.11 -9.16 10.04
CA SER A 144 12.17 -8.97 11.49
C SER A 144 13.00 -7.74 11.89
N ASN A 145 14.09 -7.44 11.19
CA ASN A 145 14.93 -6.28 11.50
C ASN A 145 14.16 -4.97 11.35
N LEU A 146 13.32 -4.88 10.31
CA LEU A 146 12.46 -3.72 10.09
C LEU A 146 11.38 -3.62 11.17
N LEU A 147 10.75 -4.74 11.56
CA LEU A 147 9.74 -4.74 12.62
C LEU A 147 10.33 -4.33 13.96
N GLU A 148 11.50 -4.85 14.33
CA GLU A 148 12.22 -4.47 15.54
C GLU A 148 12.56 -2.97 15.56
N PHE A 149 13.08 -2.44 14.44
CA PHE A 149 13.38 -1.02 14.30
C PHE A 149 12.14 -0.14 14.43
N LEU A 150 11.04 -0.51 13.79
CA LEU A 150 9.78 0.23 13.88
C LEU A 150 9.17 0.17 15.30
N ALA A 151 9.35 -0.95 16.00
CA ALA A 151 8.90 -1.11 17.36
C ALA A 151 9.59 -0.14 18.35
N GLU A 152 10.83 0.30 18.08
CA GLU A 152 11.49 1.31 18.91
C GLU A 152 10.74 2.65 18.89
N PHE A 153 10.08 3.00 17.80
CA PHE A 153 9.24 4.19 17.75
C PHE A 153 7.89 3.99 18.47
N VAL A 154 7.33 2.78 18.43
CA VAL A 154 6.13 2.45 19.22
C VAL A 154 6.41 2.62 20.70
N LYS A 155 7.58 2.19 21.20
CA LYS A 155 8.01 2.41 22.60
C LYS A 155 8.16 3.90 22.97
N GLN A 156 8.30 4.79 21.96
CA GLN A 156 8.35 6.24 22.12
C GLN A 156 6.98 6.90 21.90
N ASP A 157 5.89 6.16 22.07
CA ASP A 157 4.51 6.62 21.88
C ASP A 157 4.19 7.11 20.46
N LYS A 158 4.95 6.67 19.45
CA LYS A 158 4.62 6.94 18.04
C LYS A 158 3.65 5.89 17.50
N GLU A 159 2.66 6.35 16.76
CA GLU A 159 1.69 5.48 16.09
C GLU A 159 2.26 4.97 14.76
N ILE A 160 2.58 3.69 14.67
CA ILE A 160 3.17 3.07 13.48
C ILE A 160 2.18 2.12 12.82
N TRP A 161 2.00 2.31 11.51
CA TRP A 161 1.16 1.46 10.66
C TRP A 161 1.97 0.84 9.54
N LEU A 162 1.78 -0.46 9.31
CA LEU A 162 2.15 -1.13 8.07
C LEU A 162 0.88 -1.40 7.25
N GLU A 163 0.84 -0.84 6.03
CA GLU A 163 -0.29 -0.97 5.12
C GLU A 163 0.07 -2.00 4.04
N TYR A 164 -0.39 -3.22 4.23
CA TYR A 164 -0.06 -4.35 3.37
C TYR A 164 -0.99 -4.43 2.15
N GLY A 165 -0.41 -4.39 0.96
CA GLY A 165 -1.14 -4.57 -0.28
C GLY A 165 -1.41 -6.05 -0.56
N ILE A 166 -2.44 -6.61 0.03
CA ILE A 166 -2.90 -7.99 -0.16
C ILE A 166 -3.55 -8.18 -1.52
N GLN A 167 -4.49 -7.31 -1.83
CA GLN A 167 -5.34 -7.26 -3.02
C GLN A 167 -6.39 -8.37 -3.08
N SER A 168 -6.00 -9.64 -3.03
CA SER A 168 -6.82 -10.85 -3.01
C SER A 168 -6.15 -11.94 -2.17
N ILE A 169 -6.90 -12.97 -1.78
CA ILE A 169 -6.35 -14.19 -1.17
C ILE A 169 -6.18 -15.33 -2.18
N TYR A 170 -6.68 -15.17 -3.40
CA TYR A 170 -6.65 -16.22 -4.41
C TYR A 170 -5.36 -16.17 -5.21
N GLU A 171 -4.55 -17.24 -5.10
CA GLU A 171 -3.24 -17.35 -5.77
C GLU A 171 -3.35 -17.16 -7.28
N GLU A 172 -4.40 -17.73 -7.90
CA GLU A 172 -4.66 -17.58 -9.34
C GLU A 172 -4.88 -16.11 -9.72
N THR A 173 -5.64 -15.35 -8.89
CA THR A 173 -5.86 -13.92 -9.13
C THR A 173 -4.57 -13.12 -8.96
N LEU A 174 -3.76 -13.46 -7.93
CA LEU A 174 -2.46 -12.82 -7.70
C LEU A 174 -1.49 -13.10 -8.85
N GLU A 175 -1.52 -14.30 -9.43
CA GLU A 175 -0.71 -14.67 -10.60
C GLU A 175 -1.15 -13.92 -11.87
N ILE A 176 -2.45 -13.94 -12.20
CA ILE A 176 -3.02 -13.23 -13.36
C ILE A 176 -2.70 -11.73 -13.31
N THR A 177 -2.74 -11.14 -12.12
CA THR A 177 -2.44 -9.72 -11.91
C THR A 177 -0.96 -9.43 -11.72
N ASN A 178 -0.09 -10.44 -11.87
CA ASN A 178 1.37 -10.36 -11.70
C ASN A 178 1.75 -9.67 -10.37
N ARG A 179 1.10 -10.07 -9.28
CA ARG A 179 1.28 -9.41 -7.98
C ARG A 179 2.65 -9.70 -7.37
N GLY A 180 3.26 -10.83 -7.69
CA GLY A 180 4.62 -11.21 -7.32
C GLY A 180 4.80 -11.58 -5.85
N HIS A 181 3.71 -11.91 -5.13
CA HIS A 181 3.72 -12.54 -3.82
C HIS A 181 2.60 -13.57 -3.73
N THR A 182 2.66 -14.43 -2.72
CA THR A 182 1.64 -15.42 -2.38
C THR A 182 1.03 -15.11 -1.01
N MET A 183 -0.03 -15.85 -0.65
CA MET A 183 -0.64 -15.74 0.69
C MET A 183 0.10 -16.55 1.75
N GLN A 184 1.13 -17.31 1.37
CA GLN A 184 1.94 -18.08 2.31
C GLN A 184 2.64 -17.17 3.34
N GLY A 185 2.45 -17.45 4.63
CA GLY A 185 3.09 -16.71 5.73
C GLY A 185 2.48 -15.34 6.05
N VAL A 186 1.42 -14.92 5.34
CA VAL A 186 0.79 -13.60 5.57
C VAL A 186 0.15 -13.51 6.95
N LYS A 187 -0.49 -14.59 7.41
CA LYS A 187 -1.10 -14.64 8.75
C LYS A 187 -0.05 -14.47 9.85
N GLU A 188 1.06 -15.17 9.72
CA GLU A 188 2.19 -15.11 10.63
C GLU A 188 2.83 -13.72 10.63
N LEU A 189 2.98 -13.10 9.45
CA LEU A 189 3.48 -11.74 9.30
C LEU A 189 2.59 -10.73 10.03
N PHE A 190 1.26 -10.82 9.87
CA PHE A 190 0.32 -9.93 10.57
C PHE A 190 0.43 -10.09 12.09
N LYS A 191 0.47 -11.35 12.55
CA LYS A 191 0.65 -11.66 13.98
C LYS A 191 1.97 -11.08 14.53
N GLU A 192 3.07 -11.27 13.80
CA GLU A 192 4.37 -10.75 14.22
C GLU A 192 4.42 -9.22 14.20
N THR A 193 3.86 -8.58 13.16
CA THR A 193 3.71 -7.12 13.09
C THR A 193 2.99 -6.58 14.31
N ARG A 194 1.84 -7.15 14.66
CA ARG A 194 1.03 -6.70 15.81
C ARG A 194 1.69 -6.99 17.16
N LYS A 195 2.46 -8.06 17.28
CA LYS A 195 3.26 -8.38 18.48
C LYS A 195 4.29 -7.28 18.79
N HIS A 196 4.80 -6.58 17.77
CA HIS A 196 5.68 -5.43 17.93
C HIS A 196 4.93 -4.12 18.24
N GLY A 197 3.60 -4.16 18.47
CA GLY A 197 2.77 -2.99 18.71
C GLY A 197 2.50 -2.15 17.45
N ILE A 198 2.88 -2.64 16.29
CA ILE A 198 2.67 -1.99 15.00
C ILE A 198 1.27 -2.36 14.50
N LYS A 199 0.50 -1.36 14.07
CA LYS A 199 -0.85 -1.55 13.54
C LYS A 199 -0.82 -2.05 12.10
N VAL A 200 -1.74 -2.96 11.77
CA VAL A 200 -1.88 -3.58 10.45
C VAL A 200 -3.07 -2.99 9.70
N CYS A 201 -2.81 -2.46 8.51
CA CYS A 201 -3.85 -2.11 7.54
C CYS A 201 -3.74 -3.03 6.32
N ALA A 202 -4.81 -3.72 5.95
CA ALA A 202 -4.83 -4.51 4.73
C ALA A 202 -5.54 -3.76 3.59
N HIS A 203 -4.94 -3.80 2.40
CA HIS A 203 -5.55 -3.27 1.19
C HIS A 203 -6.10 -4.41 0.36
N LEU A 204 -7.40 -4.36 0.04
CA LEU A 204 -8.08 -5.26 -0.89
C LEU A 204 -8.50 -4.50 -2.14
N ILE A 205 -8.54 -5.21 -3.26
CA ILE A 205 -9.07 -4.69 -4.53
C ILE A 205 -10.30 -5.51 -4.91
N TYR A 206 -11.41 -4.86 -5.15
CA TYR A 206 -12.65 -5.48 -5.62
C TYR A 206 -12.81 -5.31 -7.11
N GLY A 207 -13.30 -6.35 -7.77
CA GLY A 207 -13.42 -6.40 -9.23
C GLY A 207 -12.15 -6.89 -9.94
N LEU A 208 -11.31 -7.65 -9.26
CA LEU A 208 -10.17 -8.34 -9.88
C LEU A 208 -10.64 -9.37 -10.91
N PRO A 209 -9.84 -9.70 -11.95
CA PRO A 209 -10.21 -10.68 -12.96
C PRO A 209 -10.65 -12.00 -12.34
N ASN A 210 -11.76 -12.54 -12.83
CA ASN A 210 -12.36 -13.82 -12.41
C ASN A 210 -12.88 -13.88 -10.97
N GLU A 211 -12.91 -12.76 -10.23
CA GLU A 211 -13.46 -12.73 -8.87
C GLU A 211 -14.94 -12.34 -8.85
N SER A 212 -15.76 -13.18 -8.22
CA SER A 212 -17.14 -12.87 -7.87
C SER A 212 -17.22 -12.03 -6.60
N VAL A 213 -18.41 -11.46 -6.32
CA VAL A 213 -18.69 -10.76 -5.04
C VAL A 213 -18.43 -11.68 -3.85
N ASP A 214 -18.80 -12.96 -3.92
CA ASP A 214 -18.58 -13.90 -2.82
C ASP A 214 -17.08 -14.16 -2.59
N MET A 215 -16.27 -14.19 -3.63
CA MET A 215 -14.81 -14.28 -3.53
C MET A 215 -14.20 -13.04 -2.87
N MET A 216 -14.66 -11.83 -3.24
CA MET A 216 -14.24 -10.57 -2.60
C MET A 216 -14.56 -10.59 -1.10
N LEU A 217 -15.77 -11.01 -0.72
CA LEU A 217 -16.19 -11.13 0.68
C LEU A 217 -15.41 -12.20 1.43
N ASN A 218 -15.07 -13.32 0.78
CA ASN A 218 -14.22 -14.34 1.37
C ASN A 218 -12.80 -13.83 1.61
N SER A 219 -12.24 -13.04 0.69
CA SER A 219 -10.98 -12.36 0.89
C SER A 219 -11.01 -11.46 2.12
N LEU A 220 -12.07 -10.67 2.28
CA LEU A 220 -12.27 -9.83 3.45
C LEU A 220 -12.34 -10.64 4.75
N LYS A 221 -13.17 -11.69 4.79
CA LYS A 221 -13.33 -12.57 5.98
C LYS A 221 -12.00 -13.18 6.40
N THR A 222 -11.26 -13.73 5.45
CA THR A 222 -9.94 -14.33 5.71
C THR A 222 -8.95 -13.31 6.29
N ILE A 223 -8.91 -12.10 5.76
CA ILE A 223 -8.03 -11.04 6.25
C ILE A 223 -8.46 -10.56 7.66
N LEU A 224 -9.75 -10.49 7.94
CA LEU A 224 -10.25 -10.21 9.29
C LEU A 224 -9.82 -11.30 10.29
N GLU A 225 -9.87 -12.58 9.89
CA GLU A 225 -9.41 -13.71 10.71
C GLU A 225 -7.89 -13.68 10.95
N TYR A 226 -7.08 -13.14 10.02
CA TYR A 226 -5.65 -12.96 10.22
C TYR A 226 -5.33 -11.87 11.24
N GLY A 227 -6.28 -10.98 11.52
CA GLY A 227 -6.18 -9.92 12.51
C GLY A 227 -5.60 -8.64 11.93
N VAL A 228 -6.47 -7.69 11.63
CA VAL A 228 -6.12 -6.35 11.15
C VAL A 228 -6.71 -5.28 12.06
N ASP A 229 -6.09 -4.12 12.07
CA ASP A 229 -6.58 -2.94 12.81
C ASP A 229 -7.35 -2.00 11.89
N SER A 230 -7.10 -2.09 10.58
CA SER A 230 -7.86 -1.34 9.59
C SER A 230 -7.84 -1.95 8.19
N LEU A 231 -8.73 -1.45 7.34
CA LEU A 231 -8.92 -1.90 5.97
C LEU A 231 -9.00 -0.71 5.00
N LYS A 232 -8.51 -0.94 3.79
CA LYS A 232 -8.78 -0.12 2.61
C LYS A 232 -9.27 -1.03 1.48
N ILE A 233 -10.45 -0.71 0.93
CA ILE A 233 -11.00 -1.41 -0.22
C ILE A 233 -11.00 -0.45 -1.41
N HIS A 234 -10.51 -0.92 -2.55
CA HIS A 234 -10.43 -0.16 -3.78
C HIS A 234 -11.18 -0.88 -4.89
N PRO A 235 -11.94 -0.19 -5.75
CA PRO A 235 -12.36 -0.79 -7.02
C PRO A 235 -11.15 -0.94 -7.93
N LEU A 236 -11.11 -2.03 -8.70
CA LEU A 236 -10.15 -2.15 -9.80
C LEU A 236 -10.59 -1.23 -10.93
N TYR A 237 -9.65 -0.48 -11.48
CA TYR A 237 -9.88 0.34 -12.66
C TYR A 237 -8.77 0.13 -13.70
N VAL A 238 -9.15 0.27 -14.96
CA VAL A 238 -8.31 0.01 -16.13
C VAL A 238 -7.65 1.29 -16.58
N VAL A 239 -6.33 1.32 -16.59
CA VAL A 239 -5.53 2.48 -17.02
C VAL A 239 -4.82 2.14 -18.31
N GLU A 240 -4.82 3.07 -19.28
CA GLU A 240 -4.14 2.93 -20.56
C GLU A 240 -2.66 2.55 -20.37
N GLY A 241 -2.13 1.76 -21.31
CA GLY A 241 -0.75 1.29 -21.25
C GLY A 241 -0.50 0.05 -20.39
N THR A 242 -1.48 -0.40 -19.58
CA THR A 242 -1.33 -1.55 -18.67
C THR A 242 -1.65 -2.89 -19.36
N ALA A 243 -1.22 -4.00 -18.71
CA ALA A 243 -1.63 -5.34 -19.14
C ALA A 243 -3.15 -5.51 -19.05
N LEU A 244 -3.77 -4.98 -17.98
CA LEU A 244 -5.21 -5.01 -17.80
C LEU A 244 -5.96 -4.25 -18.90
N ALA A 245 -5.41 -3.13 -19.39
CA ALA A 245 -5.98 -2.40 -20.53
C ALA A 245 -6.00 -3.25 -21.81
N ARG A 246 -4.96 -4.08 -22.03
CA ARG A 246 -4.93 -5.00 -23.16
C ARG A 246 -5.99 -6.09 -23.04
N MET A 247 -6.17 -6.66 -21.84
CA MET A 247 -7.23 -7.64 -21.55
C MET A 247 -8.63 -7.03 -21.78
N TYR A 248 -8.86 -5.83 -21.26
CA TYR A 248 -10.11 -5.10 -21.43
C TYR A 248 -10.44 -4.83 -22.93
N LYS A 249 -9.47 -4.31 -23.69
CA LYS A 249 -9.64 -4.04 -25.13
C LYS A 249 -9.92 -5.32 -25.95
N LYS A 250 -9.45 -6.48 -25.47
CA LYS A 250 -9.71 -7.79 -26.09
C LYS A 250 -11.00 -8.46 -25.59
N GLY A 251 -11.76 -7.83 -24.71
CA GLY A 251 -12.95 -8.43 -24.10
C GLY A 251 -12.67 -9.60 -23.15
N GLN A 252 -11.43 -9.71 -22.65
CA GLN A 252 -10.99 -10.75 -21.71
C GLN A 252 -11.15 -10.33 -20.22
N TYR A 253 -11.52 -9.10 -19.97
CA TYR A 253 -11.82 -8.56 -18.67
C TYR A 253 -12.99 -7.58 -18.74
N ASN A 254 -13.98 -7.74 -17.86
CA ASN A 254 -15.11 -6.85 -17.68
C ASN A 254 -14.96 -6.14 -16.31
N PRO A 255 -14.85 -4.79 -16.30
CA PRO A 255 -14.77 -4.04 -15.07
C PRO A 255 -16.06 -4.16 -14.24
N ILE A 256 -15.91 -4.21 -12.91
CA ILE A 256 -17.05 -4.23 -12.00
C ILE A 256 -17.96 -3.02 -12.18
N SER A 257 -19.26 -3.22 -12.15
CA SER A 257 -20.25 -2.13 -12.19
C SER A 257 -20.28 -1.36 -10.87
N LEU A 258 -20.84 -0.15 -10.86
CA LEU A 258 -21.00 0.63 -9.62
C LEU A 258 -21.98 -0.07 -8.67
N GLU A 259 -23.00 -0.71 -9.22
CA GLU A 259 -24.02 -1.46 -8.49
C GLU A 259 -23.41 -2.68 -7.78
N GLU A 260 -22.66 -3.51 -8.51
CA GLU A 260 -21.98 -4.68 -7.95
C GLU A 260 -20.94 -4.27 -6.88
N TYR A 261 -20.18 -3.22 -7.17
CA TYR A 261 -19.21 -2.67 -6.21
C TYR A 261 -19.91 -2.18 -4.94
N GLY A 262 -21.02 -1.43 -5.09
CA GLY A 262 -21.81 -0.94 -3.96
C GLY A 262 -22.41 -2.06 -3.12
N GLU A 263 -22.93 -3.11 -3.77
CA GLU A 263 -23.41 -4.31 -3.08
C GLU A 263 -22.29 -5.00 -2.28
N ALA A 264 -21.12 -5.18 -2.89
CA ALA A 264 -19.96 -5.77 -2.23
C ALA A 264 -19.52 -4.94 -1.01
N ILE A 265 -19.50 -3.59 -1.11
CA ILE A 265 -19.15 -2.70 0.01
C ILE A 265 -20.20 -2.78 1.13
N VAL A 266 -21.49 -2.75 0.82
CA VAL A 266 -22.57 -2.89 1.81
C VAL A 266 -22.43 -4.22 2.58
N LYS A 267 -22.26 -5.34 1.87
CA LYS A 267 -22.06 -6.65 2.47
C LYS A 267 -20.77 -6.67 3.32
N SER A 268 -19.71 -6.03 2.85
CA SER A 268 -18.44 -5.93 3.59
C SER A 268 -18.60 -5.21 4.92
N LEU A 269 -19.26 -4.05 4.94
CA LEU A 269 -19.43 -3.26 6.15
C LEU A 269 -20.30 -3.96 7.21
N LYS A 270 -21.21 -4.85 6.79
CA LYS A 270 -22.00 -5.68 7.71
C LYS A 270 -21.19 -6.74 8.46
N ILE A 271 -20.05 -7.17 7.92
CA ILE A 271 -19.21 -8.22 8.53
C ILE A 271 -17.95 -7.68 9.20
N ILE A 272 -17.58 -6.44 8.97
CA ILE A 272 -16.41 -5.81 9.61
C ILE A 272 -16.75 -5.52 11.08
N PRO A 273 -15.95 -6.04 12.03
CA PRO A 273 -16.21 -5.79 13.45
C PRO A 273 -15.91 -4.33 13.84
N PRO A 274 -16.57 -3.80 14.90
CA PRO A 274 -16.47 -2.37 15.28
C PRO A 274 -15.06 -1.89 15.65
N ASN A 275 -14.17 -2.80 16.02
CA ASN A 275 -12.79 -2.50 16.36
C ASN A 275 -11.85 -2.41 15.14
N VAL A 276 -12.34 -2.68 13.93
CA VAL A 276 -11.56 -2.56 12.69
C VAL A 276 -12.00 -1.32 11.93
N VAL A 277 -11.05 -0.41 11.70
CA VAL A 277 -11.34 0.88 11.05
C VAL A 277 -11.37 0.73 9.54
N MET A 278 -12.49 1.09 8.91
CA MET A 278 -12.55 1.25 7.46
C MET A 278 -11.96 2.61 7.05
N GLN A 279 -10.72 2.63 6.55
CA GLN A 279 -10.03 3.86 6.18
C GLN A 279 -10.43 4.37 4.79
N ARG A 280 -10.87 3.47 3.89
CA ARG A 280 -11.21 3.80 2.51
C ARG A 280 -12.11 2.76 1.87
N VAL A 281 -13.13 3.24 1.16
CA VAL A 281 -14.05 2.43 0.34
C VAL A 281 -14.15 2.96 -1.10
N SER A 282 -13.25 3.83 -1.52
CA SER A 282 -13.29 4.42 -2.87
C SER A 282 -11.88 4.70 -3.39
N ALA A 283 -11.70 4.58 -4.68
CA ALA A 283 -10.50 5.01 -5.38
C ALA A 283 -10.85 5.37 -6.83
N GLY A 284 -9.98 6.11 -7.49
CA GLY A 284 -10.19 6.49 -8.88
C GLY A 284 -8.97 7.14 -9.50
N ALA A 285 -9.03 7.31 -10.81
CA ALA A 285 -8.08 8.07 -11.61
C ALA A 285 -8.81 9.26 -12.22
N HIS A 286 -8.20 10.45 -12.10
CA HIS A 286 -8.80 11.71 -12.56
C HIS A 286 -8.19 12.21 -13.87
N ASP A 287 -7.53 11.34 -14.60
CA ASP A 287 -6.87 11.69 -15.86
C ASP A 287 -7.43 10.89 -17.05
N GLU A 288 -7.06 11.31 -18.24
CA GLU A 288 -7.51 10.71 -19.51
C GLU A 288 -7.04 9.26 -19.70
N SER A 289 -6.11 8.78 -18.87
CA SER A 289 -5.63 7.40 -18.93
C SER A 289 -6.66 6.38 -18.44
N LEU A 290 -7.71 6.80 -17.70
CA LEU A 290 -8.77 5.91 -17.25
C LEU A 290 -9.63 5.41 -18.40
N LEU A 291 -9.56 4.13 -18.70
CA LEU A 291 -10.41 3.48 -19.70
C LEU A 291 -11.75 3.03 -19.12
N ALA A 292 -11.73 2.35 -17.97
CA ALA A 292 -12.91 1.75 -17.34
C ALA A 292 -12.66 1.38 -15.86
N PRO A 293 -13.71 1.25 -15.05
CA PRO A 293 -15.06 1.74 -15.32
C PRO A 293 -15.14 3.26 -15.22
N LYS A 294 -15.98 3.89 -16.00
CA LYS A 294 -16.07 5.37 -16.06
C LYS A 294 -16.49 6.01 -14.74
N TRP A 295 -17.22 5.31 -13.89
CA TRP A 295 -17.60 5.81 -12.57
C TRP A 295 -16.39 5.97 -11.60
N CYS A 296 -15.23 5.36 -11.91
CA CYS A 296 -13.99 5.59 -11.14
C CYS A 296 -13.31 6.94 -11.45
N PHE A 297 -13.81 7.71 -12.43
CA PHE A 297 -13.27 9.05 -12.76
C PHE A 297 -13.59 10.06 -11.65
N ASP A 298 -14.77 9.99 -11.05
CA ASP A 298 -15.20 10.93 -10.02
C ASP A 298 -15.54 10.22 -8.70
N LYS A 299 -14.69 10.46 -7.68
CA LYS A 299 -14.91 9.95 -6.33
C LYS A 299 -16.20 10.44 -5.69
N ASN A 300 -16.69 11.64 -6.04
CA ASN A 300 -17.92 12.17 -5.45
C ASN A 300 -19.13 11.37 -5.92
N ILE A 301 -19.12 10.91 -7.18
CA ILE A 301 -20.17 10.00 -7.69
C ILE A 301 -20.16 8.70 -6.89
N GLN A 302 -18.99 8.09 -6.71
CA GLN A 302 -18.83 6.87 -5.93
C GLN A 302 -19.36 7.05 -4.49
N MET A 303 -18.86 8.08 -3.81
CA MET A 303 -19.21 8.31 -2.40
C MET A 303 -20.67 8.68 -2.21
N ARG A 304 -21.30 9.42 -3.14
CA ARG A 304 -22.73 9.71 -3.10
C ARG A 304 -23.54 8.43 -3.23
N TYR A 305 -23.26 7.62 -4.24
CA TYR A 305 -23.91 6.33 -4.45
C TYR A 305 -23.79 5.42 -3.23
N LEU A 306 -22.58 5.26 -2.71
CA LEU A 306 -22.33 4.42 -1.53
C LEU A 306 -23.09 4.91 -0.31
N ARG A 307 -23.10 6.22 -0.03
CA ARG A 307 -23.85 6.79 1.10
C ARG A 307 -25.36 6.55 0.97
N GLU A 308 -25.92 6.71 -0.22
CA GLU A 308 -27.33 6.43 -0.47
C GLU A 308 -27.66 4.94 -0.24
N ARG A 309 -26.82 4.04 -0.74
CA ARG A 309 -26.99 2.60 -0.52
C ARG A 309 -26.86 2.22 0.96
N LEU A 310 -25.85 2.72 1.66
CA LEU A 310 -25.64 2.46 3.09
C LEU A 310 -26.82 2.96 3.92
N LYS A 311 -27.33 4.16 3.61
CA LYS A 311 -28.52 4.72 4.27
C LYS A 311 -29.76 3.84 4.09
N GLN A 312 -29.97 3.29 2.87
CA GLN A 312 -31.08 2.35 2.59
C GLN A 312 -30.97 1.07 3.43
N GLU A 313 -29.77 0.64 3.76
CA GLU A 313 -29.48 -0.55 4.55
C GLU A 313 -29.34 -0.28 6.06
N GLY A 314 -29.55 0.97 6.50
CA GLY A 314 -29.44 1.37 7.92
C GLY A 314 -28.00 1.34 8.45
N ILE A 315 -27.00 1.46 7.60
CA ILE A 315 -25.57 1.47 7.97
C ILE A 315 -25.10 2.92 8.03
N GLU A 316 -24.62 3.34 9.19
CA GLU A 316 -23.93 4.64 9.36
C GLU A 316 -22.47 4.50 8.94
N TYR A 317 -22.01 5.45 8.08
CA TYR A 317 -20.65 5.48 7.54
C TYR A 317 -20.12 6.92 7.49
#